data_9bd4c463d5aa0d387a525abc1144106b
#
_entry.id   9bd4c463d5aa0d387a525abc1144106b
#
_cell.length_a   1.000
_cell.length_b   1.000
_cell.length_c   1.000
_cell.angle_alpha   90.00
_cell.angle_beta   90.00
_cell.angle_gamma   90.00
#
_symmetry.space_group_name_H-M   'P 1'
#
loop_
_entity.id
_entity.type
_entity.pdbx_description
1 polymer ?
#
loop_
_entity_poly.entity_id
_entity_poly.type
_entity_poly.pdbx_seq_one_letter_code
_entity_poly.pdbx_strand_id
1 'polypeptide(L)'
;MKLLARNKIFALLSLSRFLNTLGAAIYNLVFVVFAASMPQPSLAVGIANLIVFIPSLFTIFVGMKADRTKKKANWLIRIGYLQAILFILIALMTKIPGFLAFSIVCFLNIVSDCLSDYRGGLQLPIMKKNIPDQDLMEAYSFNQLLSMVCSISGQALGVWLLAISHQNFALVASINAVTFLLSSTCLLIRKKQLTHDPVIEPKSKNSLVHECQEMYQNAKSIFADEEVHHFGKLLFSLVLINALG
;
A
#
# COMPACT_ATOMS: atom_id res chain seq x y z
N MET A 1 8.94 -14.32 16.17
CA MET A 1 10.02 -13.37 16.56
C MET A 1 11.43 -13.92 16.33
N LYS A 2 11.66 -15.22 16.35
CA LYS A 2 12.98 -15.80 16.06
C LYS A 2 13.46 -15.52 14.62
N LEU A 3 12.55 -15.45 13.65
CA LEU A 3 12.88 -15.19 12.25
C LEU A 3 13.49 -13.79 12.03
N LEU A 4 12.99 -12.75 12.70
CA LEU A 4 13.55 -11.38 12.64
C LEU A 4 15.03 -11.32 13.07
N ALA A 5 15.39 -12.06 14.11
CA ALA A 5 16.77 -12.12 14.59
C ALA A 5 17.67 -12.96 13.67
N ARG A 6 17.10 -14.02 13.06
CA ARG A 6 17.83 -14.97 12.22
C ARG A 6 18.05 -14.47 10.80
N ASN A 7 17.06 -13.79 10.21
CA ASN A 7 17.10 -13.34 8.81
C ASN A 7 17.15 -11.80 8.71
N LYS A 8 18.35 -11.27 8.43
CA LYS A 8 18.59 -9.82 8.31
C LYS A 8 17.81 -9.15 7.15
N ILE A 9 17.53 -9.90 6.08
CA ILE A 9 16.77 -9.38 4.93
C ILE A 9 15.30 -9.26 5.32
N PHE A 10 14.75 -10.28 5.99
CA PHE A 10 13.40 -10.22 6.51
C PHE A 10 13.22 -9.07 7.51
N ALA A 11 14.15 -8.90 8.45
CA ALA A 11 14.12 -7.79 9.41
C ALA A 11 14.12 -6.42 8.69
N LEU A 12 14.93 -6.26 7.64
CA LEU A 12 15.00 -5.03 6.85
C LEU A 12 13.68 -4.75 6.10
N LEU A 13 13.11 -5.78 5.45
CA LEU A 13 11.84 -5.66 4.73
C LEU A 13 10.68 -5.35 5.70
N SER A 14 10.68 -5.99 6.87
CA SER A 14 9.67 -5.75 7.91
C SER A 14 9.81 -4.35 8.52
N LEU A 15 11.02 -3.85 8.75
CA LEU A 15 11.26 -2.48 9.19
C LEU A 15 10.78 -1.46 8.15
N SER A 16 11.12 -1.67 6.89
CA SER A 16 10.64 -0.83 5.79
C SER A 16 9.10 -0.84 5.71
N ARG A 17 8.47 -2.01 5.85
CA ARG A 17 7.02 -2.16 5.89
C ARG A 17 6.41 -1.45 7.09
N PHE A 18 6.99 -1.61 8.28
CA PHE A 18 6.57 -0.92 9.50
C PHE A 18 6.49 0.59 9.31
N LEU A 19 7.60 1.20 8.86
CA LEU A 19 7.67 2.64 8.63
C LEU A 19 6.61 3.13 7.64
N ASN A 20 6.42 2.42 6.53
CA ASN A 20 5.41 2.79 5.54
C ASN A 20 3.99 2.64 6.06
N THR A 21 3.67 1.49 6.65
CA THR A 21 2.31 1.20 7.10
C THR A 21 1.92 2.12 8.27
N LEU A 22 2.85 2.38 9.20
CA LEU A 22 2.62 3.30 10.30
C LEU A 22 2.40 4.72 9.79
N GLY A 23 3.27 5.22 8.89
CA GLY A 23 3.12 6.55 8.31
C GLY A 23 1.80 6.72 7.54
N ALA A 24 1.44 5.73 6.70
CA ALA A 24 0.17 5.73 6.00
C ALA A 24 -1.03 5.70 6.95
N ALA A 25 -0.99 4.87 8.01
CA ALA A 25 -2.07 4.77 8.98
C ALA A 25 -2.26 6.07 9.79
N ILE A 26 -1.15 6.74 10.15
CA ILE A 26 -1.18 8.07 10.78
C ILE A 26 -1.91 9.06 9.87
N TYR A 27 -1.57 9.07 8.57
CA TYR A 27 -2.09 10.06 7.62
C TYR A 27 -3.53 9.77 7.18
N ASN A 28 -3.94 8.52 7.00
CA ASN A 28 -5.24 8.17 6.43
C ASN A 28 -6.41 8.75 7.23
N LEU A 29 -6.40 8.63 8.55
CA LEU A 29 -7.44 9.22 9.39
C LEU A 29 -7.37 10.76 9.38
N VAL A 30 -6.16 11.32 9.38
CA VAL A 30 -5.95 12.78 9.33
C VAL A 30 -6.45 13.36 8.00
N PHE A 31 -6.34 12.61 6.90
CA PHE A 31 -6.92 13.01 5.61
C PHE A 31 -8.45 13.14 5.65
N VAL A 32 -9.14 12.23 6.32
CA VAL A 32 -10.62 12.33 6.50
C VAL A 32 -10.98 13.55 7.36
N VAL A 33 -10.21 13.83 8.43
CA VAL A 33 -10.40 15.03 9.26
C VAL A 33 -10.12 16.30 8.46
N PHE A 34 -9.11 16.30 7.57
CA PHE A 34 -8.86 17.39 6.64
C PHE A 34 -10.02 17.61 5.69
N ALA A 35 -10.61 16.55 5.14
CA ALA A 35 -11.80 16.65 4.32
C ALA A 35 -12.98 17.27 5.09
N ALA A 36 -13.17 16.90 6.36
CA ALA A 36 -14.20 17.45 7.22
C ALA A 36 -14.01 18.94 7.53
N SER A 37 -12.80 19.49 7.37
CA SER A 37 -12.50 20.92 7.55
C SER A 37 -12.81 21.79 6.32
N MET A 38 -13.23 21.17 5.19
CA MET A 38 -13.54 21.90 3.94
C MET A 38 -14.88 22.64 4.05
N PRO A 39 -15.12 23.68 3.23
CA PRO A 39 -16.36 24.47 3.23
C PRO A 39 -17.65 23.65 3.02
N GLN A 40 -17.53 22.49 2.35
CA GLN A 40 -18.62 21.52 2.16
C GLN A 40 -18.22 20.16 2.78
N PRO A 41 -18.29 20.02 4.11
CA PRO A 41 -17.75 18.86 4.82
C PRO A 41 -18.34 17.53 4.36
N SER A 42 -19.65 17.44 4.20
CA SER A 42 -20.34 16.19 3.82
C SER A 42 -19.89 15.70 2.44
N LEU A 43 -19.74 16.60 1.48
CA LEU A 43 -19.27 16.27 0.14
C LEU A 43 -17.78 15.88 0.14
N ALA A 44 -16.96 16.64 0.85
CA ALA A 44 -15.53 16.38 0.92
C ALA A 44 -15.21 15.05 1.63
N VAL A 45 -15.90 14.73 2.74
CA VAL A 45 -15.77 13.45 3.44
C VAL A 45 -16.27 12.29 2.56
N GLY A 46 -17.41 12.50 1.86
CA GLY A 46 -17.90 11.52 0.89
C GLY A 46 -16.85 11.19 -0.21
N ILE A 47 -16.23 12.24 -0.78
CA ILE A 47 -15.14 12.07 -1.76
C ILE A 47 -13.93 11.37 -1.13
N ALA A 48 -13.51 11.77 0.08
CA ALA A 48 -12.38 11.16 0.77
C ALA A 48 -12.59 9.65 0.99
N ASN A 49 -13.79 9.24 1.39
CA ASN A 49 -14.12 7.82 1.56
C ASN A 49 -14.14 7.07 0.22
N LEU A 50 -14.66 7.67 -0.86
CA LEU A 50 -14.67 7.05 -2.19
C LEU A 50 -13.24 6.85 -2.72
N ILE A 51 -12.34 7.78 -2.45
CA ILE A 51 -10.93 7.72 -2.89
C ILE A 51 -10.22 6.47 -2.35
N VAL A 52 -10.53 6.02 -1.15
CA VAL A 52 -9.95 4.80 -0.55
C VAL A 52 -10.26 3.55 -1.40
N PHE A 53 -11.37 3.52 -2.12
CA PHE A 53 -11.77 2.38 -2.96
C PHE A 53 -11.15 2.41 -4.36
N ILE A 54 -10.77 3.58 -4.87
CA ILE A 54 -10.25 3.73 -6.24
C ILE A 54 -9.00 2.88 -6.49
N PRO A 55 -7.97 2.85 -5.62
CA PRO A 55 -6.79 2.02 -5.80
C PRO A 55 -7.12 0.53 -5.94
N SER A 56 -8.14 0.04 -5.20
CA SER A 56 -8.56 -1.37 -5.25
C SER A 56 -8.98 -1.81 -6.65
N LEU A 57 -9.53 -0.91 -7.47
CA LEU A 57 -9.89 -1.19 -8.86
C LEU A 57 -8.65 -1.41 -9.74
N PHE A 58 -7.54 -0.80 -9.38
CA PHE A 58 -6.27 -0.89 -10.11
C PHE A 58 -5.32 -1.96 -9.58
N THR A 59 -5.61 -2.57 -8.42
CA THR A 59 -4.71 -3.52 -7.73
C THR A 59 -4.31 -4.68 -8.65
N ILE A 60 -5.22 -5.20 -9.47
CA ILE A 60 -4.92 -6.29 -10.41
C ILE A 60 -3.87 -5.84 -11.45
N PHE A 61 -4.06 -4.68 -12.08
CA PHE A 61 -3.13 -4.13 -13.07
C PHE A 61 -1.78 -3.79 -12.46
N VAL A 62 -1.80 -3.26 -11.27
CA VAL A 62 -0.61 -2.92 -10.48
C VAL A 62 0.16 -4.17 -10.10
N GLY A 63 -0.54 -5.24 -9.68
CA GLY A 63 0.04 -6.55 -9.40
C GLY A 63 0.74 -7.16 -10.62
N MET A 64 0.04 -7.23 -11.77
CA MET A 64 0.63 -7.73 -13.02
C MET A 64 1.89 -6.96 -13.42
N LYS A 65 1.89 -5.63 -13.26
CA LYS A 65 3.05 -4.81 -13.53
C LYS A 65 4.20 -5.08 -12.56
N ALA A 66 3.88 -5.31 -11.28
CA ALA A 66 4.88 -5.67 -10.27
C ALA A 66 5.55 -7.02 -10.60
N ASP A 67 4.77 -8.01 -11.04
CA ASP A 67 5.29 -9.33 -11.41
C ASP A 67 6.28 -9.25 -12.59
N ARG A 68 5.99 -8.44 -13.59
CA ARG A 68 6.84 -8.24 -14.78
C ARG A 68 8.06 -7.35 -14.56
N THR A 69 8.16 -6.72 -13.41
CA THR A 69 9.26 -5.80 -13.13
C THR A 69 10.58 -6.54 -12.90
N LYS A 70 11.56 -6.35 -13.81
CA LYS A 70 12.86 -7.05 -13.78
C LYS A 70 13.78 -6.61 -12.63
N LYS A 71 13.72 -5.33 -12.21
CA LYS A 71 14.61 -4.75 -11.18
C LYS A 71 13.80 -4.36 -9.95
N LYS A 72 13.17 -5.34 -9.31
CA LYS A 72 12.21 -5.14 -8.21
C LYS A 72 12.78 -4.31 -7.05
N ALA A 73 13.99 -4.61 -6.58
CA ALA A 73 14.64 -3.86 -5.50
C ALA A 73 14.85 -2.37 -5.85
N ASN A 74 15.24 -2.07 -7.10
CA ASN A 74 15.43 -0.69 -7.54
C ASN A 74 14.10 0.08 -7.55
N TRP A 75 13.05 -0.54 -8.07
CA TRP A 75 11.73 0.06 -8.12
C TRP A 75 11.13 0.22 -6.72
N LEU A 76 11.30 -0.79 -5.85
CA LEU A 76 10.86 -0.72 -4.46
C LEU A 76 11.43 0.51 -3.73
N ILE A 77 12.70 0.81 -3.93
CA ILE A 77 13.37 1.97 -3.35
C ILE A 77 12.92 3.28 -4.01
N ARG A 78 12.85 3.32 -5.35
CA ARG A 78 12.44 4.53 -6.10
C ARG A 78 11.02 4.96 -5.77
N ILE A 79 10.11 4.00 -5.65
CA ILE A 79 8.70 4.28 -5.30
C ILE A 79 8.62 4.96 -3.94
N GLY A 80 9.36 4.51 -2.94
CA GLY A 80 9.30 5.15 -1.64
C GLY A 80 9.84 6.59 -1.66
N TYR A 81 10.89 6.90 -2.43
CA TYR A 81 11.31 8.28 -2.62
C TYR A 81 10.25 9.10 -3.37
N LEU A 82 9.61 8.52 -4.39
CA LEU A 82 8.52 9.19 -5.10
C LEU A 82 7.34 9.47 -4.15
N GLN A 83 6.95 8.51 -3.31
CA GLN A 83 5.91 8.72 -2.30
C GLN A 83 6.28 9.82 -1.31
N ALA A 84 7.54 9.89 -0.87
CA ALA A 84 7.99 10.98 -0.01
C ALA A 84 7.81 12.35 -0.68
N ILE A 85 8.13 12.47 -1.98
CA ILE A 85 7.91 13.71 -2.76
C ILE A 85 6.41 14.02 -2.84
N LEU A 86 5.56 13.03 -3.13
CA LEU A 86 4.10 13.21 -3.18
C LEU A 86 3.58 13.74 -1.84
N PHE A 87 4.04 13.22 -0.70
CA PHE A 87 3.61 13.68 0.62
C PHE A 87 4.15 15.05 1.00
N ILE A 88 5.30 15.45 0.48
CA ILE A 88 5.77 16.86 0.59
C ILE A 88 4.83 17.79 -0.21
N LEU A 89 4.43 17.40 -1.42
CA LEU A 89 3.46 18.16 -2.22
C LEU A 89 2.09 18.25 -1.51
N ILE A 90 1.62 17.14 -0.95
CA ILE A 90 0.40 17.13 -0.13
C ILE A 90 0.53 18.10 1.04
N ALA A 91 1.64 18.09 1.78
CA ALA A 91 1.88 19.00 2.89
C ALA A 91 1.83 20.49 2.46
N LEU A 92 2.30 20.80 1.26
CA LEU A 92 2.21 22.15 0.71
C LEU A 92 0.76 22.51 0.33
N MET A 93 0.06 21.59 -0.33
CA MET A 93 -1.33 21.80 -0.78
C MET A 93 -2.31 21.95 0.39
N THR A 94 -2.11 21.25 1.51
CA THR A 94 -2.97 21.40 2.70
C THR A 94 -2.90 22.79 3.35
N LYS A 95 -1.91 23.62 3.01
CA LYS A 95 -1.82 25.02 3.46
C LYS A 95 -2.62 25.98 2.60
N ILE A 96 -3.03 25.56 1.41
CA ILE A 96 -3.77 26.39 0.45
C ILE A 96 -5.26 26.15 0.67
N PRO A 97 -6.05 27.18 1.01
CA PRO A 97 -7.49 27.03 1.19
C PRO A 97 -8.19 26.82 -0.15
N GLY A 98 -9.27 26.05 -0.15
CA GLY A 98 -10.15 25.91 -1.30
C GLY A 98 -10.26 24.48 -1.83
N PHE A 99 -11.35 24.24 -2.55
CA PHE A 99 -11.71 22.91 -3.05
C PHE A 99 -10.75 22.38 -4.14
N LEU A 100 -10.10 23.30 -4.88
CA LEU A 100 -9.10 22.92 -5.87
C LEU A 100 -7.87 22.25 -5.21
N ALA A 101 -7.35 22.84 -4.13
CA ALA A 101 -6.24 22.26 -3.37
C ALA A 101 -6.62 20.91 -2.77
N PHE A 102 -7.83 20.79 -2.23
CA PHE A 102 -8.38 19.51 -1.76
C PHE A 102 -8.43 18.46 -2.87
N SER A 103 -8.91 18.81 -4.08
CA SER A 103 -8.95 17.88 -5.22
C SER A 103 -7.56 17.41 -5.65
N ILE A 104 -6.55 18.29 -5.60
CA ILE A 104 -5.15 17.90 -5.86
C ILE A 104 -4.66 16.92 -4.78
N VAL A 105 -4.93 17.18 -3.51
CA VAL A 105 -4.58 16.26 -2.41
C VAL A 105 -5.23 14.91 -2.62
N CYS A 106 -6.51 14.86 -2.99
CA CYS A 106 -7.23 13.64 -3.33
C CYS A 106 -6.54 12.84 -4.45
N PHE A 107 -6.17 13.51 -5.54
CA PHE A 107 -5.47 12.88 -6.66
C PHE A 107 -4.10 12.32 -6.24
N LEU A 108 -3.32 13.09 -5.49
CA LEU A 108 -2.01 12.67 -5.00
C LEU A 108 -2.11 11.46 -4.05
N ASN A 109 -3.19 11.38 -3.25
CA ASN A 109 -3.46 10.20 -2.40
C ASN A 109 -3.73 8.96 -3.25
N ILE A 110 -4.61 9.03 -4.25
CA ILE A 110 -4.88 7.90 -5.15
C ILE A 110 -3.58 7.39 -5.78
N VAL A 111 -2.75 8.30 -6.28
CA VAL A 111 -1.45 7.94 -6.88
C VAL A 111 -0.54 7.27 -5.85
N SER A 112 -0.48 7.80 -4.62
CA SER A 112 0.33 7.22 -3.55
C SER A 112 -0.14 5.82 -3.16
N ASP A 113 -1.46 5.59 -3.09
CA ASP A 113 -2.02 4.29 -2.72
C ASP A 113 -1.78 3.24 -3.82
N CYS A 114 -1.94 3.60 -5.10
CA CYS A 114 -1.54 2.74 -6.22
C CYS A 114 -0.04 2.38 -6.18
N LEU A 115 0.82 3.34 -5.78
CA LEU A 115 2.25 3.09 -5.60
C LEU A 115 2.52 2.18 -4.40
N SER A 116 1.71 2.27 -3.33
CA SER A 116 1.80 1.37 -2.16
C SER A 116 1.45 -0.07 -2.54
N ASP A 117 0.40 -0.28 -3.33
CA ASP A 117 0.03 -1.59 -3.87
C ASP A 117 1.15 -2.16 -4.75
N TYR A 118 1.68 -1.34 -5.65
CA TYR A 118 2.80 -1.74 -6.50
C TYR A 118 4.03 -2.15 -5.68
N ARG A 119 4.34 -1.39 -4.65
CA ARG A 119 5.42 -1.69 -3.70
C ARG A 119 5.19 -3.01 -2.98
N GLY A 120 3.96 -3.29 -2.54
CA GLY A 120 3.55 -4.58 -1.96
C GLY A 120 3.83 -5.75 -2.90
N GLY A 121 3.41 -5.64 -4.15
CA GLY A 121 3.66 -6.63 -5.18
C GLY A 121 5.14 -6.86 -5.48
N LEU A 122 5.97 -5.81 -5.46
CA LEU A 122 7.43 -5.93 -5.64
C LEU A 122 8.12 -6.61 -4.45
N GLN A 123 7.61 -6.45 -3.23
CA GLN A 123 8.20 -6.98 -2.02
C GLN A 123 8.03 -8.50 -1.89
N LEU A 124 6.89 -9.04 -2.35
CA LEU A 124 6.56 -10.46 -2.22
C LEU A 124 7.60 -11.40 -2.86
N PRO A 125 8.02 -11.23 -4.13
CA PRO A 125 9.03 -12.09 -4.74
C PRO A 125 10.41 -11.96 -4.06
N ILE A 126 10.75 -10.79 -3.53
CA ILE A 126 12.00 -10.61 -2.77
C ILE A 126 11.94 -11.40 -1.46
N MET A 127 10.81 -11.37 -0.76
CA MET A 127 10.59 -12.19 0.43
C MET A 127 10.71 -13.68 0.11
N LYS A 128 9.99 -14.15 -0.90
CA LYS A 128 9.98 -15.56 -1.31
C LYS A 128 11.39 -16.08 -1.63
N LYS A 129 12.24 -15.28 -2.26
CA LYS A 129 13.62 -15.70 -2.61
C LYS A 129 14.56 -15.74 -1.40
N ASN A 130 14.35 -14.88 -0.41
CA ASN A 130 15.32 -14.67 0.67
C ASN A 130 14.90 -15.33 2.01
N ILE A 131 13.72 -15.92 2.07
CA ILE A 131 13.20 -16.61 3.25
C ILE A 131 13.00 -18.08 2.90
N PRO A 132 13.48 -19.03 3.71
CA PRO A 132 13.24 -20.46 3.51
C PRO A 132 11.74 -20.77 3.48
N ASP A 133 11.32 -21.72 2.65
CA ASP A 133 9.90 -22.07 2.46
C ASP A 133 9.18 -22.42 3.76
N GLN A 134 9.85 -23.12 4.67
CA GLN A 134 9.33 -23.47 6.00
C GLN A 134 9.03 -22.25 6.89
N ASP A 135 9.68 -21.11 6.64
CA ASP A 135 9.54 -19.87 7.43
C ASP A 135 8.61 -18.86 6.75
N LEU A 136 8.17 -19.08 5.50
CA LEU A 136 7.35 -18.15 4.74
C LEU A 136 6.01 -17.85 5.42
N MET A 137 5.36 -18.88 5.98
CA MET A 137 4.10 -18.71 6.69
C MET A 137 4.28 -17.82 7.93
N GLU A 138 5.36 -18.01 8.72
CA GLU A 138 5.68 -17.14 9.86
C GLU A 138 5.92 -15.70 9.39
N ALA A 139 6.64 -15.53 8.27
CA ALA A 139 6.93 -14.21 7.71
C ALA A 139 5.67 -13.46 7.25
N TYR A 140 4.75 -14.13 6.56
CA TYR A 140 3.49 -13.54 6.13
C TYR A 140 2.59 -13.20 7.32
N SER A 141 2.44 -14.11 8.28
CA SER A 141 1.66 -13.90 9.49
C SER A 141 2.21 -12.72 10.30
N PHE A 142 3.53 -12.64 10.45
CA PHE A 142 4.18 -11.52 11.13
C PHE A 142 3.89 -10.19 10.43
N ASN A 143 4.03 -10.12 9.10
CA ASN A 143 3.73 -8.91 8.34
C ASN A 143 2.26 -8.51 8.42
N GLN A 144 1.34 -9.47 8.50
CA GLN A 144 -0.09 -9.19 8.67
C GLN A 144 -0.37 -8.60 10.06
N LEU A 145 0.16 -9.22 11.12
CA LEU A 145 0.06 -8.70 12.48
C LEU A 145 0.67 -7.30 12.59
N LEU A 146 1.84 -7.10 11.99
CA LEU A 146 2.50 -5.79 11.94
C LEU A 146 1.61 -4.74 11.30
N SER A 147 0.97 -5.07 10.17
CA SER A 147 0.05 -4.16 9.48
C SER A 147 -1.18 -3.82 10.33
N MET A 148 -1.77 -4.81 11.03
CA MET A 148 -2.92 -4.57 11.92
C MET A 148 -2.53 -3.66 13.10
N VAL A 149 -1.41 -3.94 13.77
CA VAL A 149 -0.94 -3.12 14.89
C VAL A 149 -0.64 -1.70 14.43
N CYS A 150 0.05 -1.53 13.28
CA CYS A 150 0.32 -0.22 12.71
C CYS A 150 -0.95 0.53 12.32
N SER A 151 -1.96 -0.16 11.79
CA SER A 151 -3.23 0.47 11.41
C SER A 151 -3.95 1.07 12.62
N ILE A 152 -4.09 0.29 13.70
CA ILE A 152 -4.78 0.73 14.90
C ILE A 152 -3.97 1.82 15.63
N SER A 153 -2.68 1.55 15.91
CA SER A 153 -1.82 2.50 16.62
C SER A 153 -1.54 3.77 15.82
N GLY A 154 -1.40 3.64 14.50
CA GLY A 154 -1.16 4.76 13.60
C GLY A 154 -2.33 5.74 13.56
N GLN A 155 -3.56 5.24 13.50
CA GLN A 155 -4.75 6.09 13.56
C GLN A 155 -4.82 6.87 14.87
N ALA A 156 -4.59 6.20 16.01
CA ALA A 156 -4.56 6.85 17.32
C ALA A 156 -3.46 7.92 17.40
N LEU A 157 -2.25 7.59 16.92
CA LEU A 157 -1.15 8.54 16.82
C LEU A 157 -1.45 9.72 15.91
N GLY A 158 -2.15 9.50 14.79
CA GLY A 158 -2.56 10.54 13.85
C GLY A 158 -3.48 11.57 14.51
N VAL A 159 -4.50 11.11 15.22
CA VAL A 159 -5.41 11.99 15.99
C VAL A 159 -4.66 12.75 17.06
N TRP A 160 -3.81 12.06 17.82
CA TRP A 160 -3.00 12.69 18.85
C TRP A 160 -2.06 13.76 18.30
N LEU A 161 -1.32 13.46 17.22
CA LEU A 161 -0.45 14.42 16.54
C LEU A 161 -1.23 15.64 16.03
N LEU A 162 -2.42 15.42 15.47
CA LEU A 162 -3.27 16.50 14.99
C LEU A 162 -3.74 17.40 16.14
N ALA A 163 -4.12 16.81 17.28
CA ALA A 163 -4.52 17.55 18.46
C ALA A 163 -3.40 18.43 19.02
N ILE A 164 -2.20 17.88 19.22
CA ILE A 164 -1.07 18.63 19.77
C ILE A 164 -0.47 19.66 18.81
N SER A 165 -0.64 19.45 17.49
CA SER A 165 -0.16 20.38 16.46
C SER A 165 -1.18 21.46 16.08
N HIS A 166 -2.26 21.61 16.85
CA HIS A 166 -3.34 22.58 16.56
C HIS A 166 -3.89 22.42 15.12
N GLN A 167 -4.22 21.18 14.73
CA GLN A 167 -4.74 20.81 13.40
C GLN A 167 -3.81 21.14 12.23
N ASN A 168 -2.51 21.01 12.44
CA ASN A 168 -1.55 21.21 11.37
C ASN A 168 -1.44 19.97 10.45
N PHE A 169 -2.32 19.89 9.47
CA PHE A 169 -2.34 18.79 8.48
C PHE A 169 -1.03 18.65 7.70
N ALA A 170 -0.37 19.77 7.41
CA ALA A 170 0.91 19.79 6.70
C ALA A 170 2.02 19.11 7.50
N LEU A 171 2.02 19.26 8.81
CA LEU A 171 2.97 18.58 9.69
C LEU A 171 2.79 17.07 9.63
N VAL A 172 1.55 16.57 9.72
CA VAL A 172 1.28 15.13 9.65
C VAL A 172 1.65 14.54 8.29
N ALA A 173 1.33 15.24 7.20
CA ALA A 173 1.75 14.83 5.86
C ALA A 173 3.29 14.80 5.72
N SER A 174 4.00 15.77 6.34
CA SER A 174 5.47 15.80 6.36
C SER A 174 6.06 14.64 7.16
N ILE A 175 5.46 14.26 8.28
CA ILE A 175 5.85 13.08 9.06
C ILE A 175 5.74 11.82 8.18
N ASN A 176 4.65 11.67 7.44
CA ASN A 176 4.50 10.55 6.52
C ASN A 176 5.55 10.57 5.39
N ALA A 177 5.88 11.74 4.83
CA ALA A 177 6.98 11.87 3.88
C ALA A 177 8.31 11.36 4.46
N VAL A 178 8.61 11.70 5.72
CA VAL A 178 9.81 11.24 6.43
C VAL A 178 9.80 9.72 6.62
N THR A 179 8.67 9.10 6.95
CA THR A 179 8.60 7.64 7.09
C THR A 179 8.89 6.92 5.76
N PHE A 180 8.42 7.44 4.62
CA PHE A 180 8.75 6.92 3.29
C PHE A 180 10.23 7.10 2.95
N LEU A 181 10.82 8.25 3.27
CA LEU A 181 12.26 8.49 3.10
C LEU A 181 13.09 7.50 3.90
N LEU A 182 12.82 7.37 5.19
CA LEU A 182 13.53 6.44 6.08
C LEU A 182 13.41 5.00 5.61
N SER A 183 12.19 4.58 5.26
CA SER A 183 11.93 3.25 4.73
C SER A 183 12.77 2.95 3.48
N SER A 184 12.81 3.88 2.54
CA SER A 184 13.55 3.69 1.27
C SER A 184 15.07 3.75 1.48
N THR A 185 15.54 4.61 2.37
CA THR A 185 16.95 4.70 2.73
C THR A 185 17.43 3.42 3.43
N CYS A 186 16.63 2.85 4.34
CA CYS A 186 16.93 1.54 4.94
C CYS A 186 17.11 0.45 3.88
N LEU A 187 16.23 0.38 2.88
CA LEU A 187 16.35 -0.59 1.79
C LEU A 187 17.56 -0.31 0.90
N LEU A 188 17.90 0.96 0.66
CA LEU A 188 19.04 1.36 -0.16
C LEU A 188 20.36 0.85 0.40
N ILE A 189 20.54 0.90 1.73
CA ILE A 189 21.77 0.47 2.43
C ILE A 189 22.11 -1.00 2.10
N ARG A 190 21.10 -1.86 1.97
CA ARG A 190 21.28 -3.28 1.69
C ARG A 190 20.73 -3.73 0.33
N LYS A 191 20.60 -2.82 -0.61
CA LYS A 191 20.03 -3.05 -1.95
C LYS A 191 20.59 -4.28 -2.67
N LYS A 192 21.90 -4.53 -2.55
CA LYS A 192 22.59 -5.68 -3.20
C LYS A 192 22.11 -7.04 -2.67
N GLN A 193 21.54 -7.09 -1.47
CA GLN A 193 21.05 -8.31 -0.83
C GLN A 193 19.57 -8.58 -1.16
N LEU A 194 18.83 -7.60 -1.69
CA LEU A 194 17.43 -7.71 -2.08
C LEU A 194 17.30 -8.41 -3.45
N THR A 195 17.57 -9.70 -3.46
CA THR A 195 17.48 -10.53 -4.67
C THR A 195 16.07 -11.07 -4.89
N HIS A 196 15.74 -11.41 -6.12
CA HIS A 196 14.51 -12.10 -6.52
C HIS A 196 14.84 -13.04 -7.69
N ASP A 197 13.95 -13.99 -7.96
CA ASP A 197 14.09 -14.88 -9.10
C ASP A 197 13.94 -14.10 -10.42
N PRO A 198 14.61 -14.56 -11.51
CA PRO A 198 14.49 -13.91 -12.80
C PRO A 198 13.04 -13.91 -13.26
N VAL A 199 12.59 -12.76 -13.78
CA VAL A 199 11.24 -12.60 -14.32
C VAL A 199 11.17 -13.34 -15.65
N ILE A 200 10.30 -14.34 -15.74
CA ILE A 200 10.02 -15.06 -16.98
C ILE A 200 9.10 -14.15 -17.81
N GLU A 201 9.60 -13.68 -18.94
CA GLU A 201 8.76 -12.92 -19.87
C GLU A 201 7.75 -13.88 -20.53
N PRO A 202 6.47 -13.55 -20.55
CA PRO A 202 5.53 -14.29 -21.37
C PRO A 202 5.97 -14.19 -22.83
N LYS A 203 6.01 -15.32 -23.54
CA LYS A 203 6.46 -15.42 -24.94
C LYS A 203 5.60 -14.62 -25.94
N SER A 204 4.48 -14.10 -25.51
CA SER A 204 3.56 -13.30 -26.32
C SER A 204 3.47 -11.88 -25.76
N LYS A 205 3.56 -10.88 -26.66
CA LYS A 205 3.15 -9.50 -26.38
C LYS A 205 1.62 -9.41 -26.41
N ASN A 206 0.95 -10.14 -25.54
CA ASN A 206 -0.50 -10.08 -25.48
C ASN A 206 -0.92 -8.66 -25.03
N SER A 207 -1.90 -8.12 -25.74
CA SER A 207 -2.55 -6.87 -25.34
C SER A 207 -3.08 -7.01 -23.90
N LEU A 208 -3.06 -5.93 -23.11
CA LEU A 208 -3.67 -5.87 -21.77
C LEU A 208 -5.11 -6.43 -21.76
N VAL A 209 -5.84 -6.25 -22.86
CA VAL A 209 -7.19 -6.79 -23.05
C VAL A 209 -7.19 -8.33 -23.05
N HIS A 210 -6.24 -8.96 -23.73
CA HIS A 210 -6.15 -10.42 -23.78
C HIS A 210 -5.80 -11.00 -22.40
N GLU A 211 -4.94 -10.33 -21.66
CA GLU A 211 -4.57 -10.74 -20.29
C GLU A 211 -5.75 -10.60 -19.32
N CYS A 212 -6.52 -9.52 -19.43
CA CYS A 212 -7.78 -9.39 -18.69
C CYS A 212 -8.78 -10.49 -19.05
N GLN A 213 -8.86 -10.89 -20.33
CA GLN A 213 -9.71 -11.98 -20.77
C GLN A 213 -9.23 -13.34 -20.23
N GLU A 214 -7.93 -13.61 -20.26
CA GLU A 214 -7.35 -14.83 -19.67
C GLU A 214 -7.58 -14.88 -18.15
N MET A 215 -7.39 -13.76 -17.45
CA MET A 215 -7.69 -13.69 -16.02
C MET A 215 -9.18 -13.90 -15.72
N TYR A 216 -10.06 -13.29 -16.52
CA TYR A 216 -11.50 -13.50 -16.40
C TYR A 216 -11.89 -14.96 -16.65
N GLN A 217 -11.31 -15.60 -17.67
CA GLN A 217 -11.55 -17.01 -17.98
C GLN A 217 -11.01 -17.94 -16.88
N ASN A 218 -9.82 -17.64 -16.36
CA ASN A 218 -9.23 -18.39 -15.24
C ASN A 218 -10.05 -18.21 -13.96
N ALA A 219 -10.47 -16.99 -13.64
CA ALA A 219 -11.38 -16.74 -12.53
C ALA A 219 -12.70 -17.49 -12.71
N LYS A 220 -13.29 -17.42 -13.91
CA LYS A 220 -14.54 -18.12 -14.24
C LYS A 220 -14.38 -19.65 -14.12
N SER A 221 -13.26 -20.24 -14.55
CA SER A 221 -13.00 -21.68 -14.40
C SER A 221 -12.85 -22.08 -12.92
N ILE A 222 -12.20 -21.26 -12.11
CA ILE A 222 -12.07 -21.47 -10.66
C ILE A 222 -13.44 -21.38 -9.99
N PHE A 223 -14.28 -20.41 -10.36
CA PHE A 223 -15.64 -20.26 -9.81
C PHE A 223 -16.65 -21.29 -10.36
N ALA A 224 -16.33 -21.97 -11.46
CA ALA A 224 -17.15 -23.04 -12.02
C ALA A 224 -16.94 -24.39 -11.31
N ASP A 225 -15.89 -24.54 -10.51
CA ASP A 225 -15.63 -25.70 -9.66
C ASP A 225 -16.55 -25.65 -8.43
N GLU A 226 -17.34 -26.69 -8.21
CA GLU A 226 -18.39 -26.71 -7.16
C GLU A 226 -17.81 -26.53 -5.74
N GLU A 227 -16.63 -27.08 -5.46
CA GLU A 227 -15.97 -26.91 -4.16
C GLU A 227 -15.47 -25.48 -3.94
N VAL A 228 -14.92 -24.86 -4.99
CA VAL A 228 -14.42 -23.49 -4.96
C VAL A 228 -15.56 -22.49 -4.96
N HIS A 229 -16.70 -22.83 -5.57
CA HIS A 229 -17.87 -21.94 -5.62
C HIS A 229 -18.45 -21.65 -4.22
N HIS A 230 -18.52 -22.67 -3.33
CA HIS A 230 -18.92 -22.46 -1.94
C HIS A 230 -17.92 -21.59 -1.16
N PHE A 231 -16.62 -21.83 -1.34
CA PHE A 231 -15.57 -21.05 -0.70
C PHE A 231 -15.53 -19.61 -1.24
N GLY A 232 -15.75 -19.44 -2.55
CA GLY A 232 -15.84 -18.12 -3.19
C GLY A 232 -17.03 -17.30 -2.69
N LYS A 233 -18.19 -17.91 -2.48
CA LYS A 233 -19.37 -17.25 -1.87
C LYS A 233 -19.09 -16.82 -0.43
N LEU A 234 -18.43 -17.65 0.36
CA LEU A 234 -18.04 -17.32 1.73
C LEU A 234 -17.04 -16.14 1.77
N LEU A 235 -16.02 -16.17 0.91
CA LEU A 235 -15.07 -15.06 0.79
C LEU A 235 -15.74 -13.75 0.33
N PHE A 236 -16.63 -13.83 -0.65
CA PHE A 236 -17.36 -12.67 -1.14
C PHE A 236 -18.28 -12.07 -0.06
N SER A 237 -18.99 -12.93 0.70
CA SER A 237 -19.81 -12.48 1.82
C SER A 237 -18.97 -11.84 2.95
N LEU A 238 -17.80 -12.40 3.24
CA LEU A 238 -16.85 -11.85 4.23
C LEU A 238 -16.31 -10.46 3.80
N VAL A 239 -15.97 -10.30 2.52
CA VAL A 239 -15.53 -9.02 1.95
C VAL A 239 -16.67 -7.99 1.99
N LEU A 240 -17.89 -8.40 1.66
CA LEU A 240 -19.08 -7.54 1.74
C LEU A 240 -19.38 -7.09 3.19
N ILE A 241 -19.31 -8.00 4.15
CA ILE A 241 -19.49 -7.68 5.56
C ILE A 241 -18.44 -6.70 6.06
N ASN A 242 -17.16 -6.90 5.67
CA ASN A 242 -16.09 -5.96 6.01
C ASN A 242 -16.16 -4.61 5.28
N ALA A 243 -16.86 -4.53 4.15
CA ALA A 243 -17.04 -3.28 3.40
C ALA A 243 -18.26 -2.46 3.87
N LEU A 244 -19.20 -3.10 4.58
CA LEU A 244 -20.45 -2.49 5.06
C LEU A 244 -20.45 -2.20 6.57
N GLY A 245 -19.48 -2.69 7.33
CA GLY A 245 -19.27 -2.43 8.76
C GLY A 245 -18.17 -1.45 9.01
#